data_6f12efd9d8ec2baf5becbc3236c2760d
#
_entry.id   6f12efd9d8ec2baf5becbc3236c2760d
#
_cell.length_a   1.000
_cell.length_b   1.000
_cell.length_c   1.000
_cell.angle_alpha   90.00
_cell.angle_beta   90.00
_cell.angle_gamma   90.00
#
_symmetry.space_group_name_H-M   'P 1'
#
loop_
_entity.id
_entity.type
_entity.pdbx_description
1 polymer ?
#
loop_
_entity_poly.entity_id
_entity_poly.type
_entity_poly.pdbx_seq_one_letter_code
_entity_poly.pdbx_strand_id
1 'polypeptide(L)'
;MVLVLPAGHPAAQGGKVALTELRDDALILTPRAVGPTHFDKVVSACRVAGFEPQLGQSAPQLGSVINFVAAELGFSLVPKPMTQLQANGVVYREIKGDVPIAELSLAYRGNDISIALRNFVSRTLAAHRDTTPSEIQK
;
A
#
# COMPACT_ATOMS: atom_id res chain seq x y z
N MET A 1 -3.18 2.30 3.71
CA MET A 1 -2.48 2.55 2.41
C MET A 1 -2.79 3.94 1.90
N VAL A 2 -2.08 4.40 0.87
CA VAL A 2 -2.35 5.64 0.13
C VAL A 2 -2.37 5.34 -1.37
N LEU A 3 -3.07 6.16 -2.13
CA LEU A 3 -3.03 6.14 -3.59
C LEU A 3 -1.74 6.80 -4.09
N VAL A 4 -1.18 6.27 -5.14
CA VAL A 4 -0.16 6.91 -5.97
C VAL A 4 -0.74 7.08 -7.37
N LEU A 5 -0.73 8.31 -7.87
CA LEU A 5 -1.34 8.74 -9.12
C LEU A 5 -0.31 9.50 -9.96
N PRO A 6 -0.41 9.46 -11.29
CA PRO A 6 0.33 10.40 -12.14
C PRO A 6 0.00 11.84 -11.73
N ALA A 7 1.00 12.74 -11.74
CA ALA A 7 0.80 14.12 -11.33
C ALA A 7 -0.23 14.88 -12.20
N GLY A 8 -0.35 14.48 -13.48
CA GLY A 8 -1.32 15.02 -14.44
C GLY A 8 -2.73 14.42 -14.35
N HIS A 9 -2.95 13.40 -13.50
CA HIS A 9 -4.25 12.73 -13.40
C HIS A 9 -5.31 13.68 -12.81
N PRO A 10 -6.57 13.70 -13.32
CA PRO A 10 -7.63 14.58 -12.82
C PRO A 10 -7.85 14.44 -11.30
N ALA A 11 -7.87 13.23 -10.77
CA ALA A 11 -8.01 12.98 -9.34
C ALA A 11 -6.79 13.41 -8.50
N ALA A 12 -5.67 13.75 -9.12
CA ALA A 12 -4.49 14.27 -8.44
C ALA A 12 -4.66 15.71 -7.94
N GLN A 13 -5.60 16.47 -8.48
CA GLN A 13 -5.82 17.88 -8.17
C GLN A 13 -6.62 18.11 -6.87
N GLY A 14 -7.23 17.07 -6.30
CA GLY A 14 -8.10 17.16 -5.13
C GLY A 14 -7.44 16.75 -3.81
N GLY A 15 -8.28 16.57 -2.80
CA GLY A 15 -7.92 16.03 -1.47
C GLY A 15 -7.93 14.51 -1.45
N LYS A 16 -8.91 13.92 -0.73
CA LYS A 16 -9.12 12.46 -0.70
C LYS A 16 -9.84 12.00 -1.97
N VAL A 17 -9.39 10.88 -2.52
CA VAL A 17 -9.90 10.31 -3.77
C VAL A 17 -10.71 9.05 -3.47
N ALA A 18 -11.91 8.93 -4.03
CA ALA A 18 -12.66 7.69 -3.97
C ALA A 18 -12.11 6.70 -4.99
N LEU A 19 -11.98 5.42 -4.60
CA LEU A 19 -11.48 4.38 -5.53
C LEU A 19 -12.33 4.27 -6.80
N THR A 20 -13.63 4.58 -6.71
CA THR A 20 -14.55 4.58 -7.85
C THR A 20 -14.20 5.60 -8.95
N GLU A 21 -13.46 6.66 -8.62
CA GLU A 21 -12.99 7.64 -9.59
C GLU A 21 -11.90 7.08 -10.51
N LEU A 22 -11.30 5.94 -10.13
CA LEU A 22 -10.18 5.28 -10.82
C LEU A 22 -10.61 3.96 -11.49
N ARG A 23 -11.93 3.73 -11.65
CA ARG A 23 -12.47 2.46 -12.17
C ARG A 23 -12.03 2.15 -13.60
N ASP A 24 -11.79 3.18 -14.38
CA ASP A 24 -11.44 3.08 -15.80
C ASP A 24 -9.91 3.12 -16.02
N ASP A 25 -9.15 3.33 -14.94
CA ASP A 25 -7.69 3.37 -14.97
C ASP A 25 -7.08 1.99 -14.70
N ALA A 26 -5.90 1.76 -15.27
CA ALA A 26 -5.16 0.53 -15.04
C ALA A 26 -4.54 0.50 -13.63
N LEU A 27 -4.79 -0.57 -12.88
CA LEU A 27 -4.21 -0.80 -11.56
C LEU A 27 -2.84 -1.50 -11.71
N ILE A 28 -1.79 -0.83 -11.26
CA ILE A 28 -0.41 -1.33 -11.30
C ILE A 28 -0.07 -1.93 -9.93
N LEU A 29 0.33 -3.20 -9.89
CA LEU A 29 0.66 -3.90 -8.65
C LEU A 29 1.93 -4.74 -8.79
N THR A 30 2.46 -5.16 -7.66
CA THR A 30 3.40 -6.29 -7.63
C THR A 30 2.65 -7.58 -7.98
N PRO A 31 3.29 -8.53 -8.70
CA PRO A 31 2.65 -9.80 -9.01
C PRO A 31 2.15 -10.50 -7.74
N ARG A 32 0.99 -11.14 -7.80
CA ARG A 32 0.40 -11.87 -6.67
C ARG A 32 1.37 -12.89 -6.05
N ALA A 33 2.19 -13.55 -6.90
CA ALA A 33 3.20 -14.50 -6.44
C ALA A 33 4.29 -13.89 -5.55
N VAL A 34 4.54 -12.57 -5.69
CA VAL A 34 5.55 -11.84 -4.91
C VAL A 34 4.97 -11.31 -3.59
N GLY A 35 3.72 -10.84 -3.62
CA GLY A 35 3.08 -10.23 -2.46
C GLY A 35 1.58 -10.54 -2.39
N PRO A 36 1.18 -11.80 -2.11
CA PRO A 36 -0.23 -12.20 -2.21
C PRO A 36 -1.15 -11.38 -1.31
N THR A 37 -0.76 -11.14 -0.07
CA THR A 37 -1.58 -10.39 0.89
C THR A 37 -1.82 -8.95 0.43
N HIS A 38 -0.78 -8.27 -0.08
CA HIS A 38 -0.92 -6.90 -0.59
C HIS A 38 -1.82 -6.88 -1.83
N PHE A 39 -1.55 -7.76 -2.80
CA PHE A 39 -2.33 -7.88 -4.02
C PHE A 39 -3.80 -8.10 -3.72
N ASP A 40 -4.11 -9.13 -2.91
CA ASP A 40 -5.50 -9.51 -2.60
C ASP A 40 -6.24 -8.40 -1.84
N LYS A 41 -5.57 -7.69 -0.92
CA LYS A 41 -6.17 -6.55 -0.20
C LYS A 41 -6.50 -5.38 -1.13
N VAL A 42 -5.62 -5.05 -2.07
CA VAL A 42 -5.85 -3.94 -3.01
C VAL A 42 -6.98 -4.29 -3.98
N VAL A 43 -6.97 -5.48 -4.57
CA VAL A 43 -8.05 -5.94 -5.46
C VAL A 43 -9.38 -6.00 -4.71
N SER A 44 -9.39 -6.52 -3.47
CA SER A 44 -10.59 -6.54 -2.62
C SER A 44 -11.13 -5.15 -2.33
N ALA A 45 -10.26 -4.15 -2.08
CA ALA A 45 -10.69 -2.77 -1.85
C ALA A 45 -11.41 -2.18 -3.07
N CYS A 46 -10.94 -2.46 -4.29
CA CYS A 46 -11.63 -2.04 -5.52
C CYS A 46 -12.99 -2.72 -5.66
N ARG A 47 -13.08 -4.02 -5.35
CA ARG A 47 -14.36 -4.76 -5.37
C ARG A 47 -15.35 -4.24 -4.35
N VAL A 48 -14.91 -3.94 -3.14
CA VAL A 48 -15.75 -3.32 -2.09
C VAL A 48 -16.21 -1.93 -2.53
N ALA A 49 -15.37 -1.19 -3.26
CA ALA A 49 -15.75 0.08 -3.87
C ALA A 49 -16.71 -0.07 -5.09
N GLY A 50 -17.05 -1.30 -5.50
CA GLY A 50 -18.07 -1.59 -6.51
C GLY A 50 -17.55 -1.73 -7.93
N PHE A 51 -16.25 -2.03 -8.13
CA PHE A 51 -15.71 -2.30 -9.47
C PHE A 51 -14.60 -3.37 -9.45
N GLU A 52 -14.45 -4.08 -10.57
CA GLU A 52 -13.33 -4.99 -10.79
C GLU A 52 -12.18 -4.20 -11.41
N PRO A 53 -10.99 -4.17 -10.80
CA PRO A 53 -9.89 -3.37 -11.34
C PRO A 53 -9.32 -3.98 -12.62
N GLN A 54 -9.02 -3.13 -13.59
CA GLN A 54 -8.25 -3.51 -14.77
C GLN A 54 -6.79 -3.59 -14.39
N LEU A 55 -6.21 -4.81 -14.36
CA LEU A 55 -4.80 -5.00 -14.04
C LEU A 55 -3.93 -4.54 -15.21
N GLY A 56 -3.08 -3.57 -14.94
CA GLY A 56 -2.08 -3.06 -15.88
C GLY A 56 -0.75 -3.79 -15.78
N GLN A 57 0.34 -3.06 -16.03
CA GLN A 57 1.70 -3.56 -15.90
C GLN A 57 1.98 -3.97 -14.44
N SER A 58 2.86 -4.94 -14.26
CA SER A 58 3.30 -5.37 -12.94
C SER A 58 4.82 -5.25 -12.78
N ALA A 59 5.26 -4.96 -11.55
CA ALA A 59 6.66 -4.87 -11.21
C ALA A 59 6.94 -5.58 -9.88
N PRO A 60 8.10 -6.24 -9.73
CA PRO A 60 8.38 -7.06 -8.55
C PRO A 60 8.62 -6.24 -7.27
N GLN A 61 8.81 -4.92 -7.38
CA GLN A 61 9.11 -4.02 -6.27
C GLN A 61 8.22 -2.79 -6.29
N LEU A 62 7.81 -2.30 -5.13
CA LEU A 62 6.95 -1.11 -5.00
C LEU A 62 7.57 0.15 -5.60
N GLY A 63 8.90 0.32 -5.51
CA GLY A 63 9.59 1.44 -6.17
C GLY A 63 9.41 1.42 -7.69
N SER A 64 9.48 0.24 -8.31
CA SER A 64 9.23 0.08 -9.74
C SER A 64 7.75 0.30 -10.11
N VAL A 65 6.83 -0.10 -9.24
CA VAL A 65 5.39 0.23 -9.39
C VAL A 65 5.19 1.74 -9.44
N ILE A 66 5.83 2.50 -8.53
CA ILE A 66 5.75 3.96 -8.51
C ILE A 66 6.32 4.57 -9.80
N ASN A 67 7.41 4.02 -10.34
CA ASN A 67 7.98 4.47 -11.61
C ASN A 67 7.02 4.24 -12.80
N PHE A 68 6.27 3.13 -12.80
CA PHE A 68 5.25 2.90 -13.83
C PHE A 68 4.09 3.88 -13.72
N VAL A 69 3.70 4.26 -12.48
CA VAL A 69 2.72 5.33 -12.27
C VAL A 69 3.27 6.67 -12.76
N ALA A 70 4.55 6.98 -12.49
CA ALA A 70 5.21 8.19 -13.00
C ALA A 70 5.25 8.25 -14.53
N ALA A 71 5.30 7.09 -15.18
CA ALA A 71 5.21 6.95 -16.65
C ALA A 71 3.76 6.96 -17.18
N GLU A 72 2.77 7.33 -16.35
CA GLU A 72 1.35 7.46 -16.70
C GLU A 72 0.68 6.14 -17.15
N LEU A 73 1.21 5.00 -16.71
CA LEU A 73 0.67 3.68 -17.07
C LEU A 73 -0.54 3.26 -16.23
N GLY A 74 -0.94 4.07 -15.24
CA GLY A 74 -2.08 3.81 -14.37
C GLY A 74 -1.84 4.30 -12.95
N PHE A 75 -2.55 3.73 -11.98
CA PHE A 75 -2.47 4.07 -10.56
C PHE A 75 -2.07 2.86 -9.70
N SER A 76 -1.72 3.12 -8.44
CA SER A 76 -1.51 2.04 -7.47
C SER A 76 -1.90 2.46 -6.05
N LEU A 77 -2.04 1.45 -5.17
CA LEU A 77 -2.13 1.63 -3.73
C LEU A 77 -0.84 1.13 -3.10
N VAL A 78 -0.21 1.96 -2.29
CA VAL A 78 1.05 1.62 -1.63
C VAL A 78 0.96 1.87 -0.12
N PRO A 79 1.78 1.20 0.71
CA PRO A 79 1.89 1.53 2.13
C PRO A 79 2.26 3.00 2.34
N LYS A 80 1.66 3.65 3.37
CA LYS A 80 1.89 5.08 3.65
C LYS A 80 3.37 5.48 3.76
N PRO A 81 4.29 4.68 4.32
CA PRO A 81 5.71 5.03 4.35
C PRO A 81 6.35 5.24 2.96
N MET A 82 5.75 4.68 1.89
CA MET A 82 6.23 4.89 0.51
C MET A 82 6.09 6.33 0.03
N THR A 83 5.30 7.17 0.71
CA THR A 83 5.22 8.62 0.42
C THR A 83 6.54 9.35 0.64
N GLN A 84 7.48 8.75 1.37
CA GLN A 84 8.84 9.29 1.54
C GLN A 84 9.68 9.15 0.26
N LEU A 85 9.30 8.27 -0.67
CA LEU A 85 9.89 8.19 -1.99
C LEU A 85 9.33 9.34 -2.85
N GLN A 86 10.09 10.42 -2.92
CA GLN A 86 9.76 11.56 -3.77
C GLN A 86 10.14 11.23 -5.23
N ALA A 87 9.25 10.54 -5.92
CA ALA A 87 9.41 10.30 -7.35
C ALA A 87 8.79 11.47 -8.14
N ASN A 88 9.54 12.02 -9.11
CA ASN A 88 8.99 13.01 -10.01
C ASN A 88 7.85 12.41 -10.85
N GLY A 89 6.82 13.20 -11.12
CA GLY A 89 5.70 12.77 -11.96
C GLY A 89 4.60 12.00 -11.22
N VAL A 90 4.70 11.82 -9.90
CA VAL A 90 3.63 11.23 -9.09
C VAL A 90 3.15 12.14 -7.96
N VAL A 91 1.92 11.92 -7.54
CA VAL A 91 1.36 12.48 -6.32
C VAL A 91 0.75 11.37 -5.46
N TYR A 92 0.81 11.55 -4.15
CA TYR A 92 0.17 10.66 -3.19
C TYR A 92 -1.10 11.29 -2.68
N ARG A 93 -2.19 10.50 -2.59
CA ARG A 93 -3.49 10.96 -2.09
C ARG A 93 -4.05 9.99 -1.07
N GLU A 94 -4.78 10.52 -0.10
CA GLU A 94 -5.55 9.69 0.82
C GLU A 94 -6.79 9.13 0.12
N ILE A 95 -7.18 7.93 0.51
CA ILE A 95 -8.38 7.27 0.01
C ILE A 95 -9.57 7.83 0.79
N LYS A 96 -10.67 8.11 0.08
CA LYS A 96 -11.96 8.47 0.68
C LYS A 96 -12.72 7.18 1.01
N GLY A 97 -13.17 7.04 2.26
CA GLY A 97 -13.88 5.84 2.74
C GLY A 97 -12.94 4.84 3.40
N ASP A 98 -13.27 3.55 3.28
CA ASP A 98 -12.51 2.47 3.90
C ASP A 98 -11.14 2.28 3.24
N VAL A 99 -10.10 2.38 4.05
CA VAL A 99 -8.71 2.28 3.58
C VAL A 99 -8.17 0.90 3.88
N PRO A 100 -7.70 0.14 2.86
CA PRO A 100 -7.07 -1.14 3.11
C PRO A 100 -5.79 -0.96 3.95
N ILE A 101 -5.63 -1.82 4.96
CA ILE A 101 -4.49 -1.76 5.88
C ILE A 101 -3.34 -2.60 5.31
N ALA A 102 -2.15 -1.98 5.24
CA ALA A 102 -0.91 -2.70 4.98
C ALA A 102 -0.43 -3.32 6.29
N GLU A 103 -0.41 -4.65 6.36
CA GLU A 103 0.13 -5.38 7.51
C GLU A 103 1.62 -5.66 7.30
N LEU A 104 2.39 -5.42 8.36
CA LEU A 104 3.79 -5.83 8.45
C LEU A 104 3.88 -6.99 9.43
N SER A 105 4.59 -8.05 9.05
CA SER A 105 4.84 -9.20 9.90
C SER A 105 6.33 -9.36 10.15
N LEU A 106 6.70 -9.63 11.40
CA LEU A 106 8.06 -9.99 11.77
C LEU A 106 8.19 -11.51 11.72
N ALA A 107 8.97 -12.01 10.77
CA ALA A 107 9.27 -13.42 10.64
C ALA A 107 10.67 -13.73 11.18
N TYR A 108 10.78 -14.78 12.00
CA TYR A 108 12.06 -15.26 12.54
C TYR A 108 12.02 -16.79 12.72
N ARG A 109 13.20 -17.39 12.87
CA ARG A 109 13.30 -18.84 13.09
C ARG A 109 12.78 -19.19 14.49
N GLY A 110 11.75 -20.04 14.56
CA GLY A 110 11.11 -20.41 15.83
C GLY A 110 12.01 -21.18 16.81
N ASN A 111 13.04 -21.84 16.32
CA ASN A 111 14.02 -22.58 17.11
C ASN A 111 15.29 -21.77 17.45
N ASP A 112 15.36 -20.50 17.09
CA ASP A 112 16.48 -19.61 17.43
C ASP A 112 16.32 -19.15 18.88
N ILE A 113 17.22 -19.62 19.75
CA ILE A 113 17.26 -19.29 21.19
C ILE A 113 18.16 -18.10 21.53
N SER A 114 18.67 -17.42 20.51
CA SER A 114 19.59 -16.28 20.67
C SER A 114 18.95 -15.17 21.52
N ILE A 115 19.70 -14.70 22.53
CA ILE A 115 19.26 -13.58 23.38
C ILE A 115 19.07 -12.31 22.55
N ALA A 116 19.93 -12.10 21.54
CA ALA A 116 19.84 -10.95 20.64
C ALA A 116 18.51 -10.94 19.87
N LEU A 117 18.09 -12.09 19.32
CA LEU A 117 16.80 -12.22 18.62
C LEU A 117 15.62 -11.94 19.56
N ARG A 118 15.61 -12.54 20.76
CA ARG A 118 14.54 -12.29 21.74
C ARG A 118 14.43 -10.83 22.12
N ASN A 119 15.59 -10.16 22.36
CA ASN A 119 15.61 -8.74 22.69
C ASN A 119 15.11 -7.88 21.52
N PHE A 120 15.51 -8.21 20.29
CA PHE A 120 15.04 -7.52 19.09
C PHE A 120 13.52 -7.64 18.92
N VAL A 121 12.98 -8.87 18.99
CA VAL A 121 11.54 -9.14 18.88
C VAL A 121 10.77 -8.39 19.96
N SER A 122 11.22 -8.50 21.23
CA SER A 122 10.57 -7.84 22.36
C SER A 122 10.53 -6.31 22.20
N ARG A 123 11.65 -5.70 21.80
CA ARG A 123 11.71 -4.24 21.56
C ARG A 123 10.85 -3.80 20.40
N THR A 124 10.83 -4.56 19.30
CA THR A 124 10.01 -4.25 18.12
C THR A 124 8.54 -4.29 18.47
N LEU A 125 8.09 -5.31 19.20
CA LEU A 125 6.70 -5.42 19.63
C LEU A 125 6.29 -4.33 20.65
N ALA A 126 7.21 -3.95 21.55
CA ALA A 126 6.97 -2.85 22.48
C ALA A 126 6.82 -1.51 21.75
N ALA A 127 7.76 -1.19 20.85
CA ALA A 127 7.70 0.04 20.06
C ALA A 127 6.43 0.15 19.21
N HIS A 128 5.91 -0.99 18.71
CA HIS A 128 4.68 -0.99 17.93
C HIS A 128 3.45 -0.71 18.80
N ARG A 129 3.41 -1.20 20.04
CA ARG A 129 2.30 -0.91 20.98
C ARG A 129 2.21 0.57 21.34
N ASP A 130 3.35 1.24 21.47
CA ASP A 130 3.41 2.66 21.81
C ASP A 130 3.04 3.57 20.62
N THR A 131 3.05 3.04 19.39
CA THR A 131 2.77 3.80 18.16
C THR A 131 1.33 3.60 17.67
N THR A 132 0.56 2.68 18.24
CA THR A 132 -0.85 2.47 17.86
C THR A 132 -1.71 3.45 18.64
N PRO A 133 -2.39 4.43 17.98
CA PRO A 133 -3.39 5.24 18.65
C PRO A 133 -4.50 4.31 19.18
N SER A 134 -4.95 4.57 20.38
CA SER A 134 -6.04 3.88 21.09
C SER A 134 -7.37 4.05 20.34
N GLU A 135 -7.61 3.24 19.31
CA GLU A 135 -8.92 3.11 18.66
C GLU A 135 -9.17 1.65 18.27
N ILE A 136 -9.22 0.75 19.24
CA ILE A 136 -10.07 -0.44 19.16
C ILE A 136 -10.53 -0.75 20.58
N GLN A 137 -11.53 -0.01 21.03
CA GLN A 137 -12.46 -0.44 22.06
C GLN A 137 -13.85 0.08 21.68
N LYS A 138 -14.61 -0.70 20.94
CA LYS A 138 -16.01 -1.08 21.19
C LYS A 138 -16.51 -1.95 20.08
#